data_42e1c119491a997c8ca08580264f1fa3
#
_entry.id   42e1c119491a997c8ca08580264f1fa3
#
_cell.length_a   1.000
_cell.length_b   1.000
_cell.length_c   1.000
_cell.angle_alpha   90.00
_cell.angle_beta   90.00
_cell.angle_gamma   90.00
#
_symmetry.space_group_name_H-M   'P 1'
#
loop_
_entity.id
_entity.type
_entity.pdbx_description
1 polymer ?
#
loop_
_entity_poly.entity_id
_entity_poly.type
_entity_poly.pdbx_seq_one_letter_code
_entity_poly.pdbx_strand_id
1 'polypeptide(L)' 'MEKKTVKELEEAIAELQSRWPKHSVKPEMWQQLEGLEEQLEKAKAEAEEEKQL' A
#
# COMPACT_ATOMS: atom_id res chain seq x y z
N MET A 1 -13.57 -8.89 9.77
CA MET A 1 -12.26 -8.40 9.43
C MET A 1 -12.35 -7.05 8.80
N GLU A 2 -11.52 -6.16 9.27
CA GLU A 2 -11.56 -4.81 8.79
C GLU A 2 -10.64 -4.63 7.60
N LYS A 3 -11.14 -3.90 6.60
CA LYS A 3 -10.31 -3.52 5.48
C LYS A 3 -9.46 -2.33 5.90
N LYS A 4 -8.22 -2.32 5.45
CA LYS A 4 -7.36 -1.18 5.71
C LYS A 4 -7.84 0.01 4.89
N THR A 5 -7.86 1.16 5.52
CA THR A 5 -8.19 2.39 4.82
C THR A 5 -7.05 2.84 3.93
N VAL A 6 -7.36 3.77 3.02
CA VAL A 6 -6.31 4.34 2.16
C VAL A 6 -5.17 4.90 3.02
N LYS A 7 -5.53 5.59 4.08
CA LYS A 7 -4.52 6.17 4.98
C LYS A 7 -3.63 5.11 5.60
N GLU A 8 -4.24 4.03 6.07
CA GLU A 8 -3.48 2.95 6.68
C GLU A 8 -2.53 2.29 5.68
N LEU A 9 -3.00 2.10 4.46
CA LEU A 9 -2.17 1.52 3.42
C LEU A 9 -1.01 2.45 3.05
N GLU A 10 -1.28 3.74 2.97
CA GLU A 10 -0.22 4.70 2.69
C GLU A 10 0.82 4.71 3.80
N GLU A 11 0.39 4.63 5.04
CA GLU A 11 1.31 4.56 6.16
C GLU A 11 2.14 3.28 6.14
N ALA A 12 1.52 2.16 5.78
CA ALA A 12 2.24 0.90 5.67
C ALA A 12 3.31 0.96 4.60
N ILE A 13 2.99 1.56 3.46
CA ILE A 13 3.94 1.72 2.37
C ILE A 13 5.09 2.63 2.81
N ALA A 14 4.77 3.75 3.44
CA ALA A 14 5.78 4.68 3.90
C ALA A 14 6.71 4.03 4.92
N GLU A 15 6.15 3.24 5.83
CA GLU A 15 6.95 2.55 6.81
C GLU A 15 7.87 1.53 6.16
N LEU A 16 7.35 0.77 5.20
CA LEU A 16 8.16 -0.19 4.49
C LEU A 16 9.31 0.50 3.76
N GLN A 17 9.01 1.62 3.10
CA GLN A 17 10.03 2.36 2.38
C GLN A 17 11.08 2.97 3.31
N SER A 18 10.69 3.35 4.51
CA SER A 18 11.63 3.91 5.48
C SER A 18 12.62 2.85 5.97
N ARG A 19 12.21 1.58 5.93
CA ARG A 19 13.08 0.47 6.29
C ARG A 19 13.85 -0.07 5.09
N TRP A 20 13.60 0.50 3.92
CA TRP A 20 14.19 0.02 2.69
C TRP A 20 15.71 0.16 2.74
N PRO A 21 16.44 -0.92 2.52
CA PRO A 21 17.89 -0.82 2.50
C PRO A 21 18.35 -0.02 1.28
N LYS A 22 19.43 0.71 1.45
CA LYS A 22 19.98 1.49 0.35
C LYS A 22 20.59 0.60 -0.72
N HIS A 23 21.00 -0.59 -0.31
CA HIS A 23 21.64 -1.56 -1.19
C HIS A 23 20.97 -2.90 -0.99
N SER A 24 20.96 -3.70 -2.02
CA SER A 24 20.52 -5.10 -1.94
C SER A 24 19.08 -5.27 -1.47
N VAL A 25 18.16 -4.66 -2.18
CA VAL A 25 16.74 -4.87 -1.91
C VAL A 25 16.37 -6.30 -2.30
N LYS A 26 15.80 -7.03 -1.36
CA LYS A 26 15.42 -8.42 -1.62
C LYS A 26 14.12 -8.49 -2.43
N PRO A 27 13.97 -9.54 -3.25
CA PRO A 27 12.74 -9.70 -4.02
C PRO A 27 11.48 -9.73 -3.15
N GLU A 28 11.58 -10.28 -1.95
CA GLU A 28 10.46 -10.33 -1.03
C GLU A 28 9.95 -8.95 -0.68
N MET A 29 10.85 -8.00 -0.53
CA MET A 29 10.47 -6.63 -0.21
C MET A 29 9.73 -5.98 -1.37
N TRP A 30 10.18 -6.24 -2.59
CA TRP A 30 9.48 -5.75 -3.76
C TRP A 30 8.07 -6.33 -3.86
N GLN A 31 7.92 -7.61 -3.56
CA GLN A 31 6.60 -8.25 -3.60
C GLN A 31 5.67 -7.65 -2.54
N GLN A 32 6.18 -7.36 -1.36
CA GLN A 32 5.40 -6.73 -0.32
C GLN A 32 4.94 -5.33 -0.74
N LEU A 33 5.84 -4.57 -1.33
CA LEU A 33 5.51 -3.23 -1.78
C LEU A 33 4.45 -3.27 -2.88
N GLU A 34 4.63 -4.15 -3.85
CA GLU A 34 3.65 -4.29 -4.93
C GLU A 34 2.29 -4.68 -4.40
N GLY A 35 2.25 -5.60 -3.43
CA GLY A 35 0.99 -6.01 -2.84
C GLY A 35 0.29 -4.86 -2.14
N LEU A 36 1.04 -4.06 -1.38
CA LEU A 36 0.48 -2.91 -0.70
C LEU A 36 0.00 -1.84 -1.68
N GLU A 37 0.77 -1.61 -2.73
CA GLU A 37 0.39 -0.64 -3.74
C GLU A 37 -0.88 -1.06 -4.46
N GLU A 38 -1.00 -2.34 -4.75
CA GLU A 38 -2.21 -2.86 -5.38
C GLU A 38 -3.43 -2.69 -4.48
N GLN A 39 -3.27 -2.99 -3.20
CA GLN A 39 -4.36 -2.79 -2.25
C GLN A 39 -4.74 -1.32 -2.13
N LEU A 40 -3.74 -0.45 -2.17
CA LEU A 40 -3.98 0.99 -2.11
C LEU A 40 -4.78 1.46 -3.31
N GLU A 41 -4.42 0.99 -4.49
CA GLU A 41 -5.16 1.34 -5.70
C GLU A 41 -6.60 0.92 -5.62
N LYS A 42 -6.84 -0.31 -5.16
CA LYS A 42 -8.20 -0.80 -5.00
C LYS A 42 -8.99 0.01 -3.98
N ALA A 43 -8.35 0.35 -2.88
CA ALA A 43 -9.01 1.14 -1.85
C ALA A 43 -9.35 2.54 -2.36
N LYS A 44 -8.47 3.14 -3.13
CA LYS A 44 -8.72 4.45 -3.71
C LYS A 44 -9.87 4.40 -4.71
N ALA A 45 -9.91 3.36 -5.53
CA ALA A 45 -10.98 3.20 -6.50
C ALA A 45 -12.33 3.04 -5.81
N GLU A 46 -12.37 2.25 -4.74
CA GLU A 46 -13.59 2.09 -3.98
C GLU A 46 -14.04 3.40 -3.33
N ALA A 47 -13.10 4.15 -2.80
CA ALA A 47 -13.43 5.43 -2.19
C ALA A 47 -13.95 6.41 -3.21
N GLU A 48 -13.39 6.42 -4.40
CA GLU A 48 -13.88 7.29 -5.46
C GLU A 48 -15.26 6.93 -5.92
N GLU A 49 -15.56 5.64 -6.01
CA GLU A 49 -16.89 5.19 -6.37
C GLU A 49 -17.94 5.65 -5.36
N GLU A 50 -17.61 5.57 -4.09
CA GLU A 50 -18.51 6.03 -3.05
C GLU A 50 -18.78 7.53 -3.14
N LYS A 51 -17.76 8.30 -3.49
CA LYS A 51 -17.91 9.74 -3.61
C LYS A 51 -18.76 10.13 -4.79
N GLN A 52 -18.80 9.32 -5.82
CA GLN A 52 -19.59 9.62 -7.01
C GLN A 52 -21.07 9.40 -6.84
N LEU A 53 -21.45 8.70 -5.81
CA LEU A 53 -22.85 8.51 -5.51
C LEU A 53 -23.42 9.70 -4.75
#